data_8f5ad79ccca83bf5299cd538af7ddaa8
#
_entry.id   8f5ad79ccca83bf5299cd538af7ddaa8
#
_cell.length_a   1.000
_cell.length_b   1.000
_cell.length_c   1.000
_cell.angle_alpha   90.00
_cell.angle_beta   90.00
_cell.angle_gamma   90.00
#
_symmetry.space_group_name_H-M   'P 1'
#
loop_
_entity.id
_entity.type
_entity.pdbx_description
1 polymer ?
#
loop_
_entity_poly.entity_id
_entity_poly.type
_entity_poly.pdbx_seq_one_letter_code
_entity_poly.pdbx_strand_id
1 'polypeptide(L)'
;MSEVRIIATGIAKENEIAYVRAAAESIVKSSHQEEGCLQYELHQLHDNSNTFVFFEVWQSQKAVDKHNNTPHFNEFISQVKDRVELLDVKLMSKIA
;
A
#
# COMPACT_ATOMS: atom_id res chain seq x y z
N MET A 1 17.44 13.48 -1.44
CA MET A 1 17.91 12.76 -1.82
C MET A 1 17.40 11.57 -1.83
N SER A 2 17.10 10.99 -1.14
CA SER A 2 16.87 9.58 -1.18
C SER A 2 15.39 9.24 -1.11
N GLU A 3 14.65 9.72 -2.07
CA GLU A 3 13.26 9.27 -2.18
C GLU A 3 13.21 7.77 -2.30
N VAL A 4 12.20 7.17 -1.71
CA VAL A 4 11.96 5.73 -1.77
C VAL A 4 10.63 5.50 -2.47
N ARG A 5 10.64 4.62 -3.46
CA ARG A 5 9.43 4.21 -4.14
C ARG A 5 9.07 2.80 -3.72
N ILE A 6 7.78 2.55 -3.58
CA ILE A 6 7.29 1.24 -3.14
C ILE A 6 6.26 0.75 -4.13
N ILE A 7 6.37 -0.53 -4.49
CA ILE A 7 5.29 -1.25 -5.14
C ILE A 7 4.85 -2.33 -4.17
N ALA A 8 3.58 -2.28 -3.78
CA ALA A 8 2.99 -3.29 -2.90
C ALA A 8 1.84 -3.95 -3.63
N THR A 9 1.89 -5.28 -3.71
CA THR A 9 0.88 -6.05 -4.42
C THR A 9 0.11 -6.90 -3.44
N GLY A 10 -1.22 -6.79 -3.46
CA GLY A 10 -2.09 -7.62 -2.64
C GLY A 10 -3.05 -8.40 -3.52
N ILE A 11 -3.15 -9.69 -3.29
CA ILE A 11 -4.11 -10.54 -4.00
C ILE A 11 -5.16 -10.97 -3.00
N ALA A 12 -6.39 -10.49 -3.18
CA ALA A 12 -7.49 -10.81 -2.27
C ALA A 12 -8.02 -12.21 -2.54
N LYS A 13 -8.42 -12.90 -1.47
CA LYS A 13 -9.16 -14.14 -1.60
C LYS A 13 -10.47 -13.86 -2.32
N GLU A 14 -11.00 -14.87 -3.01
CA GLU A 14 -12.12 -14.68 -3.91
C GLU A 14 -13.31 -13.93 -3.31
N ASN A 15 -13.73 -14.26 -2.13
CA ASN A 15 -14.90 -13.64 -1.52
C ASN A 15 -14.58 -12.39 -0.71
N GLU A 16 -13.32 -11.92 -0.79
CA GLU A 16 -12.85 -10.82 0.04
C GLU A 16 -12.47 -9.58 -0.76
N ILE A 17 -12.72 -9.60 -2.07
CA ILE A 17 -12.28 -8.51 -2.96
C ILE A 17 -12.83 -7.16 -2.53
N ALA A 18 -14.13 -7.08 -2.27
CA ALA A 18 -14.77 -5.82 -1.91
C ALA A 18 -14.24 -5.28 -0.58
N TYR A 19 -14.04 -6.18 0.39
CA TYR A 19 -13.53 -5.78 1.70
C TYR A 19 -12.08 -5.27 1.60
N VAL A 20 -11.24 -6.01 0.89
CA VAL A 20 -9.83 -5.63 0.71
C VAL A 20 -9.74 -4.30 -0.03
N ARG A 21 -10.56 -4.11 -1.06
CA ARG A 21 -10.59 -2.85 -1.79
C ARG A 21 -10.94 -1.67 -0.88
N ALA A 22 -11.99 -1.83 -0.06
CA ALA A 22 -12.42 -0.76 0.84
C ALA A 22 -11.34 -0.42 1.86
N ALA A 23 -10.66 -1.44 2.43
CA ALA A 23 -9.57 -1.22 3.37
C ALA A 23 -8.40 -0.50 2.67
N ALA A 24 -8.09 -0.90 1.43
CA ALA A 24 -7.02 -0.29 0.66
C ALA A 24 -7.33 1.17 0.30
N GLU A 25 -8.57 1.47 -0.05
CA GLU A 25 -8.98 2.85 -0.33
C GLU A 25 -8.85 3.71 0.92
N SER A 26 -9.16 3.15 2.08
CA SER A 26 -9.07 3.86 3.35
C SER A 26 -7.62 4.22 3.70
N ILE A 27 -6.69 3.29 3.52
CA ILE A 27 -5.30 3.58 3.84
C ILE A 27 -4.69 4.61 2.89
N VAL A 28 -5.17 4.67 1.64
CA VAL A 28 -4.72 5.71 0.73
C VAL A 28 -5.02 7.09 1.31
N LYS A 29 -6.24 7.30 1.78
CA LYS A 29 -6.63 8.58 2.37
C LYS A 29 -5.78 8.94 3.58
N SER A 30 -5.60 7.98 4.48
CA SER A 30 -4.82 8.23 5.69
C SER A 30 -3.36 8.50 5.39
N SER A 31 -2.80 7.76 4.42
CA SER A 31 -1.39 7.92 4.05
C SER A 31 -1.10 9.28 3.44
N HIS A 32 -2.06 9.84 2.69
CA HIS A 32 -1.89 11.17 2.11
C HIS A 32 -1.71 12.26 3.18
N GLN A 33 -2.14 12.01 4.40
CA GLN A 33 -1.99 12.96 5.50
C GLN A 33 -0.59 12.94 6.12
N GLU A 34 0.21 11.93 5.80
CA GLU A 34 1.55 11.82 6.37
C GLU A 34 2.50 12.79 5.68
N GLU A 35 3.29 13.50 6.48
CA GLU A 35 4.17 14.55 5.99
C GLU A 35 5.16 14.06 4.93
N GLY A 36 5.70 12.90 5.10
CA GLY A 36 6.69 12.37 4.17
C GLY A 36 6.11 11.66 2.95
N CYS A 37 4.79 11.62 2.81
CA CYS A 37 4.15 10.94 1.69
C CYS A 37 4.07 11.89 0.49
N LEU A 38 4.80 11.56 -0.57
CA LEU A 38 4.80 12.38 -1.78
C LEU A 38 3.77 11.90 -2.79
N GLN A 39 3.51 10.58 -2.81
CA GLN A 39 2.55 9.99 -3.73
C GLN A 39 2.09 8.67 -3.14
N TYR A 40 0.80 8.37 -3.26
CA TYR A 40 0.26 7.12 -2.75
C TYR A 40 -0.99 6.80 -3.58
N GLU A 41 -0.89 5.77 -4.43
CA GLU A 41 -1.95 5.41 -5.39
C GLU A 41 -2.31 3.96 -5.25
N LEU A 42 -3.57 3.66 -5.44
CA LEU A 42 -4.10 2.30 -5.47
C LEU A 42 -4.58 1.99 -6.88
N HIS A 43 -4.14 0.86 -7.41
CA HIS A 43 -4.50 0.38 -8.73
C HIS A 43 -5.09 -1.02 -8.64
N GLN A 44 -5.90 -1.37 -9.59
CA GLN A 44 -6.46 -2.71 -9.72
C GLN A 44 -6.11 -3.22 -11.11
N LEU A 45 -5.65 -4.47 -11.21
CA LEU A 45 -5.29 -5.02 -12.52
C LEU A 45 -6.53 -5.22 -13.37
N HIS A 46 -6.40 -4.99 -14.68
CA HIS A 46 -7.52 -5.20 -15.59
C HIS A 46 -7.88 -6.68 -15.71
N ASP A 47 -6.88 -7.54 -15.73
CA ASP A 47 -7.10 -8.96 -15.97
C ASP A 47 -7.43 -9.76 -14.72
N ASN A 48 -7.20 -9.19 -13.54
CA ASN A 48 -7.43 -9.87 -12.27
C ASN A 48 -8.02 -8.89 -11.28
N SER A 49 -9.34 -8.89 -11.14
CA SER A 49 -10.02 -7.95 -10.26
C SER A 49 -9.71 -8.18 -8.77
N ASN A 50 -9.07 -9.30 -8.44
CA ASN A 50 -8.66 -9.59 -7.07
C ASN A 50 -7.28 -9.04 -6.72
N THR A 51 -6.58 -8.43 -7.69
CA THR A 51 -5.20 -7.98 -7.50
C THR A 51 -5.14 -6.46 -7.45
N PHE A 52 -4.61 -5.95 -6.35
CA PHE A 52 -4.45 -4.52 -6.10
C PHE A 52 -2.98 -4.19 -5.99
N VAL A 53 -2.59 -3.06 -6.57
CA VAL A 53 -1.20 -2.62 -6.55
C VAL A 53 -1.15 -1.20 -6.02
N PHE A 54 -0.38 -1.00 -4.95
CA PHE A 54 -0.07 0.35 -4.46
C PHE A 54 1.21 0.82 -5.12
N PHE A 55 1.22 2.05 -5.58
CA PHE A 55 2.44 2.71 -5.99
C PHE A 55 2.64 3.91 -5.08
N GLU A 56 3.80 3.99 -4.44
CA GLU A 56 4.05 4.99 -3.40
C GLU A 56 5.39 5.66 -3.63
N VAL A 57 5.46 6.94 -3.31
CA VAL A 57 6.72 7.69 -3.28
C VAL A 57 6.81 8.37 -1.93
N TRP A 58 7.90 8.09 -1.22
CA TRP A 58 8.15 8.62 0.11
C TRP A 58 9.40 9.49 0.09
N GLN A 59 9.39 10.53 0.91
CA GLN A 59 10.48 11.48 0.98
C GLN A 59 11.81 10.85 1.36
N SER A 60 11.79 9.80 2.17
CA SER A 60 12.99 9.15 2.69
C SER A 60 12.64 7.79 3.27
N GLN A 61 13.68 6.98 3.56
CA GLN A 61 13.48 5.72 4.28
C GLN A 61 12.88 5.97 5.66
N LYS A 62 13.28 7.07 6.30
CA LYS A 62 12.74 7.43 7.61
C LYS A 62 11.23 7.65 7.53
N ALA A 63 10.74 8.27 6.46
CA ALA A 63 9.32 8.48 6.25
C ALA A 63 8.60 7.15 6.06
N VAL A 64 9.21 6.19 5.36
CA VAL A 64 8.65 4.84 5.19
C VAL A 64 8.57 4.14 6.55
N ASP A 65 9.63 4.22 7.34
CA ASP A 65 9.65 3.59 8.66
C ASP A 65 8.56 4.16 9.55
N LYS A 66 8.36 5.46 9.49
CA LYS A 66 7.31 6.13 10.25
C LYS A 66 5.93 5.65 9.79
N HIS A 67 5.72 5.56 8.47
CA HIS A 67 4.47 5.07 7.88
C HIS A 67 4.13 3.68 8.41
N ASN A 68 5.12 2.79 8.44
CA ASN A 68 4.94 1.40 8.87
C ASN A 68 4.58 1.28 10.35
N ASN A 69 4.71 2.36 11.11
CA ASN A 69 4.39 2.37 12.54
C ASN A 69 3.15 3.20 12.87
N THR A 70 2.43 3.68 11.86
CA THR A 70 1.21 4.46 12.11
C THR A 70 0.06 3.55 12.53
N PRO A 71 -0.92 4.09 13.28
CA PRO A 71 -2.12 3.32 13.61
C PRO A 71 -2.88 2.86 12.35
N HIS A 72 -2.96 3.72 11.32
CA HIS A 72 -3.71 3.34 10.12
C HIS A 72 -3.00 2.23 9.34
N PHE A 73 -1.67 2.19 9.33
CA PHE A 73 -0.96 1.08 8.67
C PHE A 73 -1.22 -0.22 9.43
N ASN A 74 -1.10 -0.19 10.76
CA ASN A 74 -1.33 -1.37 11.58
C ASN A 74 -2.76 -1.88 11.46
N GLU A 75 -3.71 -0.96 11.40
CA GLU A 75 -5.11 -1.32 11.21
C GLU A 75 -5.33 -1.97 9.86
N PHE A 76 -4.74 -1.41 8.80
CA PHE A 76 -4.85 -1.97 7.46
C PHE A 76 -4.33 -3.41 7.43
N ILE A 77 -3.12 -3.64 7.96
CA ILE A 77 -2.54 -4.98 7.99
C ILE A 77 -3.46 -5.94 8.76
N SER A 78 -3.97 -5.50 9.91
CA SER A 78 -4.88 -6.31 10.71
C SER A 78 -6.15 -6.69 9.95
N GLN A 79 -6.67 -5.75 9.17
CA GLN A 79 -7.90 -5.97 8.40
C GLN A 79 -7.69 -6.94 7.24
N VAL A 80 -6.54 -6.90 6.57
CA VAL A 80 -6.35 -7.65 5.33
C VAL A 80 -5.55 -8.94 5.48
N LYS A 81 -4.80 -9.13 6.55
CA LYS A 81 -3.84 -10.25 6.65
C LYS A 81 -4.46 -11.62 6.41
N ASP A 82 -5.71 -11.82 6.84
CA ASP A 82 -6.38 -13.11 6.67
C ASP A 82 -7.30 -13.14 5.45
N ARG A 83 -7.33 -12.05 4.68
CA ARG A 83 -8.21 -11.90 3.51
C ARG A 83 -7.47 -11.85 2.20
N VAL A 84 -6.14 -11.92 2.26
CA VAL A 84 -5.31 -11.94 1.06
C VAL A 84 -4.55 -13.26 0.96
N GLU A 85 -4.30 -13.66 -0.28
CA GLU A 85 -3.46 -14.83 -0.56
C GLU A 85 -2.01 -14.44 -0.64
N LEU A 86 -1.75 -13.18 -0.98
CA LEU A 86 -0.41 -12.66 -1.13
C LEU A 86 -0.40 -11.19 -0.72
N LEU A 87 0.63 -10.79 -0.02
CA LEU A 87 0.92 -9.38 0.20
C LEU A 87 2.43 -9.23 0.07
N ASP A 88 2.86 -8.56 -1.01
CA ASP A 88 4.28 -8.43 -1.34
C ASP A 88 4.63 -6.96 -1.42
N VAL A 89 5.75 -6.58 -0.82
CA VAL A 89 6.19 -5.17 -0.77
C VAL A 89 7.62 -5.10 -1.27
N LYS A 90 7.86 -4.24 -2.26
CA LYS A 90 9.20 -4.04 -2.80
C LYS A 90 9.54 -2.55 -2.78
N LEU A 91 10.72 -2.25 -2.28
CA LEU A 91 11.24 -0.89 -2.26
C LEU A 91 12.16 -0.69 -3.44
N MET A 92 12.09 0.49 -4.03
CA MET A 92 12.86 0.82 -5.23
C MET A 92 13.45 2.22 -5.14
N SER A 93 14.49 2.45 -5.91
CA SER A 93 15.00 3.79 -6.13
C SER A 93 14.85 4.11 -7.60
N LYS A 94 14.46 5.35 -7.90
CA LYS A 94 14.39 5.78 -9.28
C LYS A 94 15.82 5.95 -9.81
N ILE A 95 16.12 5.35 -10.93
CA ILE A 95 17.46 5.45 -11.54
C ILE A 95 17.49 6.25 -12.83
N ALA A 96 16.33 6.56 -13.37
CA ALA A 96 16.27 7.34 -14.62
C ALA A 96 14.96 8.11 -14.72
#